data_2a0dbc487152e8b2fe849ef641211b09
#
_entry.id   2a0dbc487152e8b2fe849ef641211b09
#
_cell.length_a   1.000
_cell.length_b   1.000
_cell.length_c   1.000
_cell.angle_alpha   90.00
_cell.angle_beta   90.00
_cell.angle_gamma   90.00
#
_symmetry.space_group_name_H-M   'P 1'
#
loop_
_entity.id
_entity.type
_entity.pdbx_description
1 polymer ?
#
loop_
_entity_poly.entity_id
_entity_poly.type
_entity_poly.pdbx_seq_one_letter_code
_entity_poly.pdbx_strand_id
1 'polypeptide(L)'
;PMPDTTAPSQTQTQAGAHTQSSASAGKPSLELLDHLVQEVETVFHGKHEVVRLALAALLARGHILFEDVPGVGKTTLAHALAKALGMTFGRIQFTSDLLPSDVLGVSVYNPKTAEFETRAGPIFTNVVLADEINRAPPRTQSGLLEAMQEGRVTIDNETHDLPKPFLVMATQNPL
;
A
#
# COMPACT_ATOMS: atom_id res chain seq x y z
N PRO A 1 -31.03 73.94 16.91
CA PRO A 1 -30.51 73.93 18.26
C PRO A 1 -30.13 72.50 18.66
N MET A 2 -28.90 72.37 18.94
CA MET A 2 -28.38 71.33 19.84
C MET A 2 -29.03 71.51 21.21
N PRO A 3 -29.00 70.62 22.14
CA PRO A 3 -27.89 69.78 22.61
C PRO A 3 -28.34 68.31 22.90
N ASP A 4 -27.68 67.36 23.45
CA ASP A 4 -26.48 67.25 24.29
C ASP A 4 -26.21 65.76 24.59
N THR A 5 -24.95 65.39 24.75
CA THR A 5 -24.36 64.61 25.80
C THR A 5 -24.88 63.19 26.11
N THR A 6 -24.13 62.13 25.96
CA THR A 6 -23.47 61.38 27.04
C THR A 6 -22.79 60.09 26.54
N ALA A 7 -21.52 59.99 26.79
CA ALA A 7 -20.73 58.75 26.78
C ALA A 7 -20.79 58.12 28.21
N PRO A 8 -20.06 57.00 28.49
CA PRO A 8 -19.69 55.80 27.70
C PRO A 8 -20.14 54.51 28.46
N SER A 9 -20.18 53.41 27.75
CA SER A 9 -20.29 52.10 28.42
C SER A 9 -19.22 51.16 27.90
N GLN A 10 -18.44 50.72 28.80
CA GLN A 10 -17.36 49.73 28.67
C GLN A 10 -17.93 48.40 28.20
N THR A 11 -17.41 47.87 27.11
CA THR A 11 -17.68 46.51 26.68
C THR A 11 -16.42 45.69 26.91
N GLN A 12 -16.56 44.75 27.79
CA GLN A 12 -15.55 43.78 28.17
C GLN A 12 -15.19 42.88 26.96
N THR A 13 -13.94 42.85 26.65
CA THR A 13 -13.35 41.90 25.70
C THR A 13 -13.32 40.50 26.32
N GLN A 14 -14.19 39.62 25.89
CA GLN A 14 -14.05 38.21 26.17
C GLN A 14 -13.09 37.60 25.12
N ALA A 15 -11.91 37.23 25.57
CA ALA A 15 -10.97 36.44 24.84
C ALA A 15 -11.53 35.02 24.69
N GLY A 16 -12.03 34.71 23.49
CA GLY A 16 -12.39 33.36 23.09
C GLY A 16 -11.12 32.52 22.94
N ALA A 17 -10.92 31.57 23.84
CA ALA A 17 -9.87 30.57 23.73
C ALA A 17 -10.14 29.68 22.52
N HIS A 18 -9.42 29.87 21.46
CA HIS A 18 -9.33 28.90 20.36
C HIS A 18 -8.56 27.67 20.87
N THR A 19 -9.27 26.66 21.28
CA THR A 19 -8.73 25.33 21.50
C THR A 19 -8.32 24.75 20.14
N GLN A 20 -7.05 24.89 19.79
CA GLN A 20 -6.46 24.15 18.69
C GLN A 20 -6.40 22.68 19.12
N SER A 21 -7.37 21.90 18.68
CA SER A 21 -7.27 20.44 18.66
C SER A 21 -6.25 20.07 17.58
N SER A 22 -4.97 20.03 17.94
CA SER A 22 -3.95 19.37 17.16
C SER A 22 -4.25 17.88 17.22
N ALA A 23 -4.90 17.36 16.18
CA ALA A 23 -4.94 15.92 15.93
C ALA A 23 -3.48 15.45 15.78
N SER A 24 -2.91 14.97 16.87
CA SER A 24 -1.67 14.21 16.91
C SER A 24 -1.90 12.97 16.04
N ALA A 25 -1.43 13.02 14.80
CA ALA A 25 -1.21 11.79 14.01
C ALA A 25 -0.14 11.00 14.79
N GLY A 26 -0.60 10.14 15.70
CA GLY A 26 0.25 9.38 16.59
C GLY A 26 1.20 8.52 15.76
N LYS A 27 2.50 8.71 15.97
CA LYS A 27 3.50 7.72 15.56
C LYS A 27 3.02 6.40 16.15
N PRO A 28 2.97 5.31 15.37
CA PRO A 28 2.64 4.01 15.94
C PRO A 28 3.57 3.77 17.12
N SER A 29 3.02 3.44 18.27
CA SER A 29 3.84 3.19 19.46
C SER A 29 4.74 1.99 19.17
N LEU A 30 5.96 1.97 19.70
CA LEU A 30 6.85 0.82 19.58
C LEU A 30 6.18 -0.46 20.05
N GLU A 31 5.32 -0.38 21.04
CA GLU A 31 4.49 -1.48 21.55
C GLU A 31 3.55 -2.06 20.48
N LEU A 32 2.96 -1.22 19.63
CA LEU A 32 2.12 -1.69 18.53
C LEU A 32 2.94 -2.44 17.49
N LEU A 33 4.15 -1.94 17.18
CA LEU A 33 5.05 -2.62 16.24
C LEU A 33 5.50 -3.97 16.79
N ASP A 34 5.86 -4.04 18.07
CA ASP A 34 6.26 -5.29 18.71
C ASP A 34 5.10 -6.29 18.73
N HIS A 35 3.87 -5.81 18.97
CA HIS A 35 2.67 -6.66 18.89
C HIS A 35 2.44 -7.20 17.47
N LEU A 36 2.55 -6.35 16.44
CA LEU A 36 2.43 -6.79 15.05
C LEU A 36 3.52 -7.80 14.64
N VAL A 37 4.74 -7.60 15.12
CA VAL A 37 5.83 -8.58 14.93
C VAL A 37 5.44 -9.93 15.53
N GLN A 38 4.94 -9.94 16.77
CA GLN A 38 4.51 -11.16 17.44
C GLN A 38 3.37 -11.86 16.69
N GLU A 39 2.36 -11.12 16.23
CA GLU A 39 1.26 -11.66 15.44
C GLU A 39 1.77 -12.36 14.15
N VAL A 40 2.67 -11.73 13.41
CA VAL A 40 3.25 -12.33 12.21
C VAL A 40 4.08 -13.56 12.56
N GLU A 41 4.81 -13.55 13.67
CA GLU A 41 5.65 -14.64 14.14
C GLU A 41 4.86 -15.86 14.61
N THR A 42 3.58 -15.73 14.93
CA THR A 42 2.71 -16.89 15.22
C THR A 42 2.62 -17.86 14.04
N VAL A 43 2.79 -17.34 12.80
CA VAL A 43 2.72 -18.13 11.56
C VAL A 43 4.12 -18.28 10.93
N PHE A 44 5.00 -17.28 11.08
CA PHE A 44 6.32 -17.26 10.48
C PHE A 44 7.42 -17.31 11.53
N HIS A 45 7.76 -18.51 11.98
CA HIS A 45 8.67 -18.74 13.09
C HIS A 45 10.15 -18.51 12.74
N GLY A 46 10.91 -17.96 13.72
CA GLY A 46 12.37 -18.01 13.76
C GLY A 46 13.11 -16.99 12.91
N LYS A 47 12.43 -15.95 12.38
CA LYS A 47 13.07 -14.91 11.55
C LYS A 47 12.64 -13.49 11.95
N HIS A 48 12.76 -13.17 13.22
CA HIS A 48 12.36 -11.89 13.83
C HIS A 48 12.82 -10.66 13.03
N GLU A 49 14.08 -10.61 12.64
CA GLU A 49 14.63 -9.47 11.88
C GLU A 49 13.98 -9.31 10.50
N VAL A 50 13.65 -10.42 9.82
CA VAL A 50 12.99 -10.36 8.51
C VAL A 50 11.58 -9.81 8.63
N VAL A 51 10.84 -10.19 9.68
CA VAL A 51 9.50 -9.67 9.96
C VAL A 51 9.57 -8.17 10.27
N ARG A 52 10.52 -7.74 11.10
CA ARG A 52 10.73 -6.33 11.42
C ARG A 52 11.06 -5.48 10.19
N LEU A 53 11.96 -5.98 9.33
CA LEU A 53 12.31 -5.31 8.08
C LEU A 53 11.11 -5.22 7.13
N ALA A 54 10.31 -6.27 7.05
CA ALA A 54 9.10 -6.27 6.22
C ALA A 54 8.07 -5.24 6.70
N LEU A 55 7.84 -5.15 8.01
CA LEU A 55 6.99 -4.12 8.60
C LEU A 55 7.57 -2.71 8.42
N ALA A 56 8.87 -2.54 8.58
CA ALA A 56 9.53 -1.26 8.34
C ALA A 56 9.38 -0.79 6.89
N ALA A 57 9.54 -1.70 5.91
CA ALA A 57 9.34 -1.40 4.51
C ALA A 57 7.88 -0.97 4.23
N LEU A 58 6.90 -1.68 4.79
CA LEU A 58 5.48 -1.33 4.66
C LEU A 58 5.18 0.06 5.23
N LEU A 59 5.68 0.36 6.43
CA LEU A 59 5.48 1.66 7.09
C LEU A 59 6.16 2.80 6.35
N ALA A 60 7.32 2.54 5.76
CA ALA A 60 8.05 3.47 4.91
C ALA A 60 7.43 3.64 3.50
N ARG A 61 6.34 2.92 3.19
CA ARG A 61 5.74 2.83 1.85
C ARG A 61 6.74 2.36 0.79
N GLY A 62 7.68 1.51 1.21
CA GLY A 62 8.66 0.89 0.35
C GLY A 62 8.23 -0.50 -0.11
N HIS A 63 9.12 -1.16 -0.83
CA HIS A 63 8.94 -2.52 -1.34
C HIS A 63 10.14 -3.36 -0.94
N ILE A 64 10.05 -4.69 -1.10
CA ILE A 64 11.07 -5.63 -0.66
C ILE A 64 11.53 -6.46 -1.85
N LEU A 65 12.85 -6.57 -2.03
CA LEU A 65 13.45 -7.52 -2.96
C LEU A 65 14.18 -8.61 -2.16
N PHE A 66 13.83 -9.86 -2.42
CA PHE A 66 14.55 -11.01 -1.90
C PHE A 66 15.49 -11.56 -2.98
N GLU A 67 16.77 -11.45 -2.73
CA GLU A 67 17.81 -12.10 -3.51
C GLU A 67 18.25 -13.34 -2.74
N ASP A 68 17.64 -14.48 -2.98
CA ASP A 68 17.98 -15.65 -2.17
C ASP A 68 17.51 -16.98 -2.77
N VAL A 69 18.01 -18.03 -2.12
CA VAL A 69 17.76 -19.44 -2.41
C VAL A 69 16.27 -19.79 -2.26
N PRO A 70 15.73 -20.70 -3.08
CA PRO A 70 14.38 -21.23 -2.95
C PRO A 70 14.13 -21.84 -1.57
N GLY A 71 12.92 -21.66 -1.00
CA GLY A 71 12.50 -22.36 0.21
C GLY A 71 12.60 -21.58 1.53
N VAL A 72 13.02 -20.31 1.55
CA VAL A 72 13.11 -19.48 2.78
C VAL A 72 11.77 -19.03 3.38
N GLY A 73 10.65 -19.48 2.83
CA GLY A 73 9.33 -19.13 3.38
C GLY A 73 8.79 -17.76 2.96
N LYS A 74 9.25 -17.22 1.82
CA LYS A 74 8.82 -15.89 1.29
C LYS A 74 7.30 -15.79 1.15
N THR A 75 6.66 -16.83 0.59
CA THR A 75 5.20 -16.90 0.47
C THR A 75 4.51 -16.92 1.83
N THR A 76 5.06 -17.68 2.78
CA THR A 76 4.52 -17.75 4.14
C THR A 76 4.62 -16.39 4.84
N LEU A 77 5.74 -15.68 4.70
CA LEU A 77 5.92 -14.35 5.26
C LEU A 77 4.92 -13.35 4.66
N ALA A 78 4.80 -13.30 3.33
CA ALA A 78 3.88 -12.38 2.65
C ALA A 78 2.43 -12.63 3.07
N HIS A 79 2.03 -13.89 3.14
CA HIS A 79 0.68 -14.28 3.57
C HIS A 79 0.45 -14.00 5.06
N ALA A 80 1.43 -14.29 5.93
CA ALA A 80 1.34 -14.00 7.36
C ALA A 80 1.23 -12.50 7.63
N LEU A 81 2.02 -11.68 6.92
CA LEU A 81 1.97 -10.23 7.01
C LEU A 81 0.60 -9.68 6.59
N ALA A 82 0.09 -10.11 5.44
CA ALA A 82 -1.22 -9.70 4.96
C ALA A 82 -2.33 -10.09 5.96
N LYS A 83 -2.30 -11.31 6.48
CA LYS A 83 -3.28 -11.82 7.44
C LYS A 83 -3.25 -11.05 8.77
N ALA A 84 -2.07 -10.85 9.35
CA ALA A 84 -1.92 -10.13 10.62
C ALA A 84 -2.40 -8.68 10.54
N LEU A 85 -2.28 -8.06 9.38
CA LEU A 85 -2.69 -6.66 9.14
C LEU A 85 -4.10 -6.53 8.52
N GLY A 86 -4.83 -7.63 8.35
CA GLY A 86 -6.15 -7.62 7.73
C GLY A 86 -6.15 -7.15 6.27
N MET A 87 -5.05 -7.38 5.54
CA MET A 87 -4.84 -6.96 4.16
C MET A 87 -5.11 -8.09 3.16
N THR A 88 -5.40 -7.71 1.92
CA THR A 88 -5.52 -8.65 0.81
C THR A 88 -4.15 -9.09 0.30
N PHE A 89 -4.04 -10.35 -0.12
CA PHE A 89 -2.81 -10.95 -0.63
C PHE A 89 -3.01 -11.46 -2.06
N GLY A 90 -2.03 -11.18 -2.92
CA GLY A 90 -1.94 -11.70 -4.28
C GLY A 90 -0.56 -12.28 -4.56
N ARG A 91 -0.49 -13.30 -5.41
CA ARG A 91 0.75 -13.89 -5.87
C ARG A 91 0.81 -13.86 -7.39
N ILE A 92 1.92 -13.40 -7.93
CA ILE A 92 2.20 -13.35 -9.36
C ILE A 92 3.50 -14.11 -9.61
N GLN A 93 3.42 -15.18 -10.41
CA GLN A 93 4.61 -15.90 -10.88
C GLN A 93 5.02 -15.30 -12.22
N PHE A 94 6.18 -14.67 -12.27
CA PHE A 94 6.69 -14.06 -13.49
C PHE A 94 7.34 -15.11 -14.39
N THR A 95 6.98 -15.07 -15.67
CA THR A 95 7.51 -15.94 -16.74
C THR A 95 7.84 -15.09 -17.96
N SER A 96 8.59 -15.65 -18.89
CA SER A 96 9.04 -14.92 -20.09
C SER A 96 7.92 -14.56 -21.07
N ASP A 97 6.76 -15.17 -20.94
CA ASP A 97 5.56 -14.96 -21.76
C ASP A 97 4.46 -14.13 -21.08
N LEU A 98 4.67 -13.72 -19.80
CA LEU A 98 3.69 -12.97 -19.04
C LEU A 98 3.50 -11.56 -19.60
N LEU A 99 2.28 -11.22 -19.96
CA LEU A 99 1.93 -9.90 -20.49
C LEU A 99 1.64 -8.89 -19.36
N PRO A 100 1.80 -7.58 -19.61
CA PRO A 100 1.37 -6.55 -18.65
C PRO A 100 -0.09 -6.68 -18.25
N SER A 101 -0.97 -7.03 -19.19
CA SER A 101 -2.40 -7.26 -18.96
C SER A 101 -2.70 -8.38 -17.97
N ASP A 102 -1.83 -9.39 -17.89
CA ASP A 102 -2.00 -10.52 -16.96
C ASP A 102 -1.72 -10.07 -15.50
N VAL A 103 -0.94 -9.01 -15.34
CA VAL A 103 -0.58 -8.42 -14.05
C VAL A 103 -1.52 -7.28 -13.66
N LEU A 104 -1.72 -6.34 -14.57
CA LEU A 104 -2.47 -5.10 -14.33
C LEU A 104 -3.97 -5.27 -14.50
N GLY A 105 -4.39 -6.17 -15.39
CA GLY A 105 -5.76 -6.33 -15.79
C GLY A 105 -6.03 -5.83 -17.20
N VAL A 106 -7.27 -5.96 -17.63
CA VAL A 106 -7.72 -5.65 -18.99
C VAL A 106 -9.07 -4.94 -18.96
N SER A 107 -9.33 -4.12 -19.97
CA SER A 107 -10.65 -3.62 -20.27
C SER A 107 -11.35 -4.57 -21.25
N VAL A 108 -12.54 -5.02 -20.90
CA VAL A 108 -13.31 -5.99 -21.70
C VAL A 108 -14.64 -5.37 -22.09
N TYR A 109 -14.98 -5.41 -23.36
CA TYR A 109 -16.27 -4.95 -23.82
C TYR A 109 -17.39 -5.88 -23.35
N ASN A 110 -18.38 -5.31 -22.66
CA ASN A 110 -19.59 -6.02 -22.24
C ASN A 110 -20.73 -5.78 -23.25
N PRO A 111 -21.11 -6.77 -24.06
CA PRO A 111 -22.13 -6.59 -25.09
C PRO A 111 -23.54 -6.37 -24.52
N LYS A 112 -23.78 -6.67 -23.23
CA LYS A 112 -25.07 -6.47 -22.59
C LYS A 112 -25.32 -5.03 -22.17
N THR A 113 -24.24 -4.36 -21.71
CA THR A 113 -24.29 -2.95 -21.27
C THR A 113 -23.83 -1.99 -22.38
N ALA A 114 -23.20 -2.51 -23.43
CA ALA A 114 -22.51 -1.77 -24.49
C ALA A 114 -21.39 -0.85 -23.96
N GLU A 115 -20.76 -1.24 -22.85
CA GLU A 115 -19.69 -0.50 -22.19
C GLU A 115 -18.43 -1.36 -22.02
N PHE A 116 -17.29 -0.70 -21.82
CA PHE A 116 -16.07 -1.36 -21.43
C PHE A 116 -16.00 -1.49 -19.90
N GLU A 117 -15.73 -2.68 -19.43
CA GLU A 117 -15.57 -2.99 -18.01
C GLU A 117 -14.14 -3.37 -17.71
N THR A 118 -13.52 -2.74 -16.72
CA THR A 118 -12.17 -3.09 -16.28
C THR A 118 -12.21 -4.35 -15.42
N ARG A 119 -11.50 -5.38 -15.85
CA ARG A 119 -11.20 -6.56 -15.04
C ARG A 119 -9.85 -6.38 -14.39
N ALA A 120 -9.87 -6.14 -13.09
CA ALA A 120 -8.68 -5.95 -12.27
C ALA A 120 -7.78 -7.18 -12.32
N GLY A 121 -6.48 -6.96 -12.50
CA GLY A 121 -5.46 -8.00 -12.42
C GLY A 121 -5.05 -8.33 -10.98
N PRO A 122 -4.18 -9.32 -10.78
CA PRO A 122 -3.74 -9.76 -9.46
C PRO A 122 -2.95 -8.71 -8.68
N ILE A 123 -2.52 -7.62 -9.32
CA ILE A 123 -1.84 -6.50 -8.66
C ILE A 123 -2.77 -5.70 -7.74
N PHE A 124 -4.10 -5.80 -7.91
CA PHE A 124 -5.09 -5.08 -7.10
C PHE A 124 -5.28 -5.70 -5.72
N THR A 125 -4.19 -5.89 -5.00
CA THR A 125 -4.12 -6.38 -3.62
C THR A 125 -3.17 -5.52 -2.81
N ASN A 126 -3.28 -5.56 -1.47
CA ASN A 126 -2.39 -4.79 -0.60
C ASN A 126 -0.97 -5.33 -0.57
N VAL A 127 -0.84 -6.65 -0.53
CA VAL A 127 0.46 -7.35 -0.50
C VAL A 127 0.56 -8.23 -1.73
N VAL A 128 1.50 -7.91 -2.61
CA VAL A 128 1.78 -8.67 -3.82
C VAL A 128 3.11 -9.40 -3.66
N LEU A 129 3.09 -10.72 -3.76
CA LEU A 129 4.30 -11.52 -3.91
C LEU A 129 4.59 -11.70 -5.40
N ALA A 130 5.65 -11.06 -5.88
CA ALA A 130 6.11 -11.09 -7.26
C ALA A 130 7.27 -12.08 -7.40
N ASP A 131 6.96 -13.34 -7.71
CA ASP A 131 7.98 -14.39 -7.80
C ASP A 131 8.73 -14.36 -9.14
N GLU A 132 10.06 -14.44 -9.06
CA GLU A 132 10.97 -14.50 -10.21
C GLU A 132 10.84 -13.31 -11.17
N ILE A 133 10.80 -12.09 -10.62
CA ILE A 133 10.56 -10.86 -11.39
C ILE A 133 11.56 -10.65 -12.55
N ASN A 134 12.79 -11.14 -12.41
CA ASN A 134 13.83 -11.05 -13.44
C ASN A 134 13.52 -11.90 -14.71
N ARG A 135 12.54 -12.81 -14.65
CA ARG A 135 12.09 -13.58 -15.82
C ARG A 135 11.06 -12.84 -16.68
N ALA A 136 10.43 -11.81 -16.13
CA ALA A 136 9.41 -11.06 -16.85
C ALA A 136 9.97 -10.31 -18.07
N PRO A 137 9.20 -10.14 -19.15
CA PRO A 137 9.55 -9.24 -20.23
C PRO A 137 9.70 -7.79 -19.72
N PRO A 138 10.58 -6.97 -20.34
CA PRO A 138 10.83 -5.59 -19.89
C PRO A 138 9.56 -4.72 -19.76
N ARG A 139 8.59 -4.91 -20.64
CA ARG A 139 7.32 -4.17 -20.59
C ARG A 139 6.50 -4.50 -19.33
N THR A 140 6.46 -5.77 -18.94
CA THR A 140 5.76 -6.23 -17.75
C THR A 140 6.46 -5.75 -16.48
N GLN A 141 7.80 -5.77 -16.46
CA GLN A 141 8.59 -5.19 -15.38
C GLN A 141 8.33 -3.67 -15.23
N SER A 142 8.30 -2.93 -16.35
CA SER A 142 8.03 -1.49 -16.33
C SER A 142 6.64 -1.17 -15.76
N GLY A 143 5.61 -1.94 -16.13
CA GLY A 143 4.27 -1.77 -15.57
C GLY A 143 4.21 -2.01 -14.06
N LEU A 144 4.93 -3.00 -13.56
CA LEU A 144 5.03 -3.23 -12.12
C LEU A 144 5.78 -2.11 -11.41
N LEU A 145 6.88 -1.62 -11.98
CA LEU A 145 7.66 -0.51 -11.40
C LEU A 145 6.84 0.78 -11.34
N GLU A 146 6.05 1.09 -12.38
CA GLU A 146 5.12 2.22 -12.37
C GLU A 146 4.10 2.09 -11.23
N ALA A 147 3.49 0.92 -11.09
CA ALA A 147 2.56 0.62 -10.01
C ALA A 147 3.20 0.80 -8.62
N MET A 148 4.45 0.37 -8.45
CA MET A 148 5.19 0.53 -7.19
C MET A 148 5.51 1.99 -6.86
N GLN A 149 5.82 2.80 -7.85
CA GLN A 149 6.18 4.20 -7.68
C GLN A 149 4.95 5.09 -7.45
N GLU A 150 3.90 4.89 -8.25
CA GLU A 150 2.74 5.77 -8.29
C GLU A 150 1.58 5.30 -7.38
N GLY A 151 1.56 4.03 -6.98
CA GLY A 151 0.44 3.42 -6.24
C GLY A 151 -0.85 3.35 -7.07
N ARG A 152 -0.72 3.36 -8.40
CA ARG A 152 -1.80 3.28 -9.37
C ARG A 152 -1.33 2.63 -10.66
N VAL A 153 -2.24 2.19 -11.48
CA VAL A 153 -1.98 1.58 -12.79
C VAL A 153 -2.87 2.20 -13.85
N THR A 154 -2.37 2.23 -15.08
CA THR A 154 -3.14 2.69 -16.24
C THR A 154 -3.52 1.48 -17.11
N ILE A 155 -4.82 1.28 -17.32
CA ILE A 155 -5.39 0.23 -18.18
C ILE A 155 -6.20 0.92 -19.26
N ASP A 156 -5.82 0.76 -20.53
CA ASP A 156 -6.52 1.34 -21.69
C ASP A 156 -6.86 2.84 -21.55
N ASN A 157 -5.90 3.65 -21.08
CA ASN A 157 -6.00 5.08 -20.80
C ASN A 157 -6.83 5.48 -19.56
N GLU A 158 -7.33 4.54 -18.79
CA GLU A 158 -7.97 4.79 -17.50
C GLU A 158 -7.02 4.50 -16.35
N THR A 159 -6.89 5.42 -15.41
CA THR A 159 -6.03 5.27 -14.24
C THR A 159 -6.84 4.74 -13.06
N HIS A 160 -6.35 3.68 -12.46
CA HIS A 160 -6.95 2.99 -11.31
C HIS A 160 -6.00 3.02 -10.13
N ASP A 161 -6.47 3.49 -8.98
CA ASP A 161 -5.70 3.45 -7.74
C ASP A 161 -5.58 2.03 -7.20
N LEU A 162 -4.39 1.68 -6.72
CA LEU A 162 -4.16 0.42 -6.01
C LEU A 162 -4.60 0.52 -4.54
N PRO A 163 -4.95 -0.59 -3.90
CA PRO A 163 -5.27 -0.63 -2.48
C PRO A 163 -4.14 -0.06 -1.62
N LYS A 164 -4.48 0.68 -0.57
CA LYS A 164 -3.49 1.27 0.36
C LYS A 164 -3.63 0.64 1.74
N PRO A 165 -2.54 0.26 2.39
CA PRO A 165 -1.15 0.33 1.90
C PRO A 165 -0.89 -0.69 0.78
N PHE A 166 0.11 -0.41 -0.07
CA PHE A 166 0.53 -1.28 -1.17
C PHE A 166 1.99 -1.70 -0.98
N LEU A 167 2.24 -3.00 -0.88
CA LEU A 167 3.56 -3.58 -0.70
C LEU A 167 3.82 -4.66 -1.75
N VAL A 168 4.88 -4.52 -2.50
CA VAL A 168 5.41 -5.58 -3.36
C VAL A 168 6.59 -6.25 -2.66
N MET A 169 6.51 -7.57 -2.57
CA MET A 169 7.57 -8.46 -2.12
C MET A 169 8.06 -9.25 -3.33
N ALA A 170 9.10 -8.75 -3.97
CA ALA A 170 9.64 -9.38 -5.18
C ALA A 170 10.70 -10.42 -4.82
N THR A 171 10.78 -11.48 -5.63
CA THR A 171 11.86 -12.46 -5.56
C THR A 171 12.64 -12.50 -6.87
N GLN A 172 13.93 -12.71 -6.75
CA GLN A 172 14.82 -12.90 -7.89
C GLN A 172 15.74 -14.07 -7.56
N ASN A 173 15.83 -15.02 -8.49
CA ASN A 173 16.83 -16.07 -8.37
C ASN A 173 18.16 -15.53 -8.87
N PRO A 174 19.26 -15.70 -8.13
CA PRO A 174 20.59 -15.43 -8.68
C PRO A 174 20.82 -16.31 -9.91
N LEU A 175 21.41 -15.71 -10.93
CA LEU A 175 21.79 -16.39 -12.18
C LEU A 175 22.93 -17.37 -11.93
#